data_885192f853f4dde303548bc12aa34743
#
_entry.id   885192f853f4dde303548bc12aa34743
#
_cell.length_a   1.000
_cell.length_b   1.000
_cell.length_c   1.000
_cell.angle_alpha   90.00
_cell.angle_beta   90.00
_cell.angle_gamma   90.00
#
_symmetry.space_group_name_H-M   'P 1'
#
loop_
_entity.id
_entity.type
_entity.pdbx_description
1 polymer ?
#
loop_
_entity_poly.entity_id
_entity_poly.type
_entity_poly.pdbx_seq_one_letter_code
_entity_poly.pdbx_strand_id
1 'polypeptide(L)'
;MSRPDVSTERRHQILDAAEKVFVRHGFAESTMEQIVDESHLSKGAIYWYFKGKDEIIGASLARMFERSLQDVADQLKSDRPIVERLMTVARCATDQIRNARQLAGVELEAYAMAARSPQMRRRASGYFNAYIDAFAKLIADGIEKGELHPVDPRKAAISGVALFEGLTLLWVVNPDLDFEEVLAHAAGLMLASLLRDAPRPNLFPVVRGDH
;
A
#
# COMPACT_ATOMS: atom_id res chain seq x y z
N MET A 1 -3.81 -3.13 -32.78
CA MET A 1 -3.05 -3.47 -31.57
C MET A 1 -1.72 -2.73 -31.66
N SER A 2 -1.54 -1.68 -30.86
CA SER A 2 -0.27 -0.93 -30.80
C SER A 2 0.79 -1.85 -30.20
N ARG A 3 1.99 -1.89 -30.82
CA ARG A 3 3.15 -2.61 -30.23
C ARG A 3 3.39 -2.03 -28.85
N PRO A 4 3.55 -2.86 -27.79
CA PRO A 4 4.00 -2.38 -26.50
C PRO A 4 5.30 -1.61 -26.70
N ASP A 5 5.41 -0.46 -26.06
CA ASP A 5 6.64 0.32 -26.13
C ASP A 5 7.76 -0.50 -25.48
N VAL A 6 8.72 -0.93 -26.30
CA VAL A 6 9.88 -1.73 -25.87
C VAL A 6 10.58 -1.11 -24.66
N SER A 7 10.50 0.21 -24.54
CA SER A 7 11.02 0.98 -23.39
C SER A 7 10.27 0.63 -22.10
N THR A 8 8.94 0.57 -22.14
CA THR A 8 8.10 0.23 -20.98
C THR A 8 8.30 -1.21 -20.56
N GLU A 9 8.36 -2.15 -21.50
CA GLU A 9 8.63 -3.58 -21.21
C GLU A 9 10.00 -3.78 -20.55
N ARG A 10 11.04 -3.11 -21.04
CA ARG A 10 12.38 -3.17 -20.45
C ARG A 10 12.43 -2.60 -19.05
N ARG A 11 11.73 -1.47 -18.84
CA ARG A 11 11.63 -0.88 -17.51
C ARG A 11 10.95 -1.83 -16.52
N HIS A 12 9.88 -2.52 -16.92
CA HIS A 12 9.21 -3.53 -16.10
C HIS A 12 10.14 -4.72 -15.83
N GLN A 13 10.87 -5.24 -16.83
CA GLN A 13 11.83 -6.32 -16.66
C GLN A 13 12.88 -6.00 -15.59
N ILE A 14 13.39 -4.75 -15.57
CA ILE A 14 14.36 -4.32 -14.56
C ILE A 14 13.72 -4.28 -13.18
N LEU A 15 12.48 -3.74 -13.05
CA LEU A 15 11.77 -3.68 -11.78
C LEU A 15 11.40 -5.07 -11.26
N ASP A 16 11.01 -6.01 -12.13
CA ASP A 16 10.71 -7.39 -11.73
C ASP A 16 11.97 -8.10 -11.19
N ALA A 17 13.11 -7.89 -11.83
CA ALA A 17 14.39 -8.41 -11.35
C ALA A 17 14.80 -7.76 -10.02
N ALA A 18 14.66 -6.45 -9.92
CA ALA A 18 14.99 -5.71 -8.72
C ALA A 18 14.12 -6.15 -7.52
N GLU A 19 12.82 -6.34 -7.70
CA GLU A 19 11.92 -6.82 -6.65
C GLU A 19 12.37 -8.20 -6.12
N LYS A 20 12.77 -9.13 -7.00
CA LYS A 20 13.31 -10.43 -6.57
C LYS A 20 14.61 -10.30 -5.78
N VAL A 21 15.49 -9.39 -6.18
CA VAL A 21 16.75 -9.12 -5.48
C VAL A 21 16.48 -8.50 -4.13
N PHE A 22 15.59 -7.50 -4.06
CA PHE A 22 15.20 -6.84 -2.81
C PHE A 22 14.54 -7.79 -1.81
N VAL A 23 13.71 -8.69 -2.31
CA VAL A 23 13.09 -9.75 -1.50
C VAL A 23 14.11 -10.67 -0.86
N ARG A 24 15.19 -11.03 -1.59
CA ARG A 24 16.23 -11.95 -1.08
C ARG A 24 17.22 -11.29 -0.13
N HIS A 25 17.52 -10.01 -0.36
CA HIS A 25 18.67 -9.34 0.28
C HIS A 25 18.29 -8.07 1.07
N GLY A 26 17.04 -7.61 0.96
CA GLY A 26 16.65 -6.27 1.45
C GLY A 26 17.19 -5.14 0.55
N PHE A 27 16.79 -3.91 0.83
CA PHE A 27 17.29 -2.75 0.08
C PHE A 27 18.76 -2.45 0.37
N ALA A 28 19.17 -2.57 1.64
CA ALA A 28 20.50 -2.18 2.08
C ALA A 28 21.59 -3.04 1.41
N GLU A 29 21.45 -4.36 1.48
CA GLU A 29 22.46 -5.33 1.01
C GLU A 29 22.36 -5.62 -0.49
N SER A 30 21.33 -5.18 -1.17
CA SER A 30 21.20 -5.35 -2.62
C SER A 30 22.18 -4.48 -3.40
N THR A 31 22.68 -5.01 -4.51
CA THR A 31 23.60 -4.31 -5.40
C THR A 31 23.05 -4.18 -6.82
N MET A 32 23.58 -3.21 -7.57
CA MET A 32 23.24 -3.07 -9.00
C MET A 32 23.68 -4.28 -9.82
N GLU A 33 24.79 -4.91 -9.45
CA GLU A 33 25.31 -6.12 -10.11
C GLU A 33 24.33 -7.28 -9.98
N GLN A 34 23.76 -7.51 -8.80
CA GLN A 34 22.72 -8.53 -8.58
C GLN A 34 21.47 -8.27 -9.43
N ILE A 35 21.07 -7.00 -9.60
CA ILE A 35 19.93 -6.63 -10.47
C ILE A 35 20.27 -6.88 -11.94
N VAL A 36 21.50 -6.59 -12.38
CA VAL A 36 21.99 -6.89 -13.73
C VAL A 36 21.88 -8.38 -14.01
N ASP A 37 22.41 -9.21 -13.11
CA ASP A 37 22.42 -10.66 -13.24
C ASP A 37 21.00 -11.23 -13.28
N GLU A 38 20.13 -10.81 -12.38
CA GLU A 38 18.73 -11.28 -12.30
C GLU A 38 17.90 -10.84 -13.51
N SER A 39 18.16 -9.63 -14.05
CA SER A 39 17.40 -9.09 -15.19
C SER A 39 17.81 -9.68 -16.54
N HIS A 40 18.98 -10.31 -16.61
CA HIS A 40 19.62 -10.79 -17.86
C HIS A 40 19.83 -9.65 -18.88
N LEU A 41 19.96 -8.41 -18.42
CA LEU A 41 20.24 -7.24 -19.24
C LEU A 41 21.70 -6.79 -19.05
N SER A 42 22.24 -6.10 -20.05
CA SER A 42 23.56 -5.48 -19.88
C SER A 42 23.52 -4.35 -18.85
N LYS A 43 24.62 -4.14 -18.13
CA LYS A 43 24.78 -3.03 -17.18
C LYS A 43 24.43 -1.67 -17.82
N GLY A 44 24.89 -1.45 -19.06
CA GLY A 44 24.57 -0.24 -19.82
C GLY A 44 23.07 -0.06 -20.09
N ALA A 45 22.36 -1.15 -20.37
CA ALA A 45 20.92 -1.12 -20.58
C ALA A 45 20.18 -0.68 -19.30
N ILE A 46 20.56 -1.18 -18.12
CA ILE A 46 19.94 -0.77 -16.86
C ILE A 46 20.24 0.70 -16.55
N TYR A 47 21.48 1.15 -16.70
CA TYR A 47 21.85 2.54 -16.42
C TYR A 47 21.25 3.56 -17.40
N TRP A 48 20.73 3.10 -18.53
CA TRP A 48 19.96 3.93 -19.44
C TRP A 48 18.57 4.28 -18.85
N TYR A 49 17.95 3.34 -18.11
CA TYR A 49 16.63 3.53 -17.47
C TYR A 49 16.71 4.09 -16.05
N PHE A 50 17.74 3.73 -15.29
CA PHE A 50 17.88 4.07 -13.88
C PHE A 50 19.30 4.47 -13.55
N LYS A 51 19.47 5.63 -12.92
CA LYS A 51 20.78 6.18 -12.55
C LYS A 51 21.48 5.42 -11.43
N GLY A 52 20.73 4.60 -10.67
CA GLY A 52 21.25 3.83 -9.56
C GLY A 52 20.16 3.13 -8.76
N LYS A 53 20.58 2.40 -7.72
CA LYS A 53 19.73 1.59 -6.86
C LYS A 53 18.57 2.38 -6.23
N ASP A 54 18.82 3.58 -5.72
CA ASP A 54 17.80 4.41 -5.07
C ASP A 54 16.66 4.79 -6.02
N GLU A 55 16.96 4.96 -7.31
CA GLU A 55 15.94 5.25 -8.31
C GLU A 55 15.10 4.00 -8.61
N ILE A 56 15.73 2.82 -8.65
CA ILE A 56 15.03 1.54 -8.81
C ILE A 56 14.14 1.27 -7.58
N ILE A 57 14.64 1.46 -6.36
CA ILE A 57 13.87 1.32 -5.12
C ILE A 57 12.64 2.24 -5.19
N GLY A 58 12.82 3.52 -5.51
CA GLY A 58 11.71 4.46 -5.62
C GLY A 58 10.68 4.06 -6.67
N ALA A 59 11.11 3.49 -7.80
CA ALA A 59 10.22 3.03 -8.86
C ALA A 59 9.50 1.72 -8.50
N SER A 60 10.14 0.79 -7.78
CA SER A 60 9.49 -0.43 -7.27
C SER A 60 8.41 -0.10 -6.24
N LEU A 61 8.70 0.81 -5.31
CA LEU A 61 7.71 1.30 -4.34
C LEU A 61 6.53 1.99 -5.04
N ALA A 62 6.79 2.84 -6.05
CA ALA A 62 5.75 3.48 -6.84
C ALA A 62 4.81 2.45 -7.47
N ARG A 63 5.37 1.42 -8.09
CA ARG A 63 4.61 0.35 -8.76
C ARG A 63 3.73 -0.44 -7.77
N MET A 64 4.21 -0.69 -6.56
CA MET A 64 3.44 -1.34 -5.50
C MET A 64 2.22 -0.49 -5.11
N PHE A 65 2.43 0.79 -4.85
CA PHE A 65 1.33 1.71 -4.51
C PHE A 65 0.35 1.95 -5.66
N GLU A 66 0.82 1.97 -6.91
CA GLU A 66 -0.04 2.11 -8.09
C GLU A 66 -1.03 0.94 -8.20
N ARG A 67 -0.62 -0.29 -7.88
CA ARG A 67 -1.52 -1.46 -7.82
C ARG A 67 -2.61 -1.26 -6.76
N SER A 68 -2.23 -0.88 -5.55
CA SER A 68 -3.19 -0.64 -4.47
C SER A 68 -4.17 0.50 -4.80
N LEU A 69 -3.69 1.57 -5.46
CA LEU A 69 -4.52 2.66 -5.95
C LEU A 69 -5.53 2.19 -7.01
N GLN A 70 -5.12 1.31 -7.91
CA GLN A 70 -5.98 0.75 -8.95
C GLN A 70 -7.12 -0.08 -8.33
N ASP A 71 -6.82 -0.90 -7.31
CA ASP A 71 -7.83 -1.69 -6.60
C ASP A 71 -8.92 -0.79 -5.99
N VAL A 72 -8.54 0.32 -5.35
CA VAL A 72 -9.50 1.30 -4.82
C VAL A 72 -10.27 2.00 -5.94
N ALA A 73 -9.58 2.41 -7.02
CA ALA A 73 -10.19 3.10 -8.16
C ALA A 73 -11.25 2.23 -8.86
N ASP A 74 -11.03 0.93 -8.93
CA ASP A 74 -12.01 -0.01 -9.49
C ASP A 74 -13.25 -0.16 -8.61
N GLN A 75 -13.08 -0.09 -7.29
CA GLN A 75 -14.21 -0.09 -6.36
C GLN A 75 -15.00 1.24 -6.41
N LEU A 76 -14.38 2.37 -6.72
CA LEU A 76 -15.09 3.63 -6.93
C LEU A 76 -16.05 3.59 -8.14
N LYS A 77 -15.77 2.76 -9.15
CA LYS A 77 -16.62 2.56 -10.34
C LYS A 77 -17.73 1.51 -10.12
N SER A 78 -17.71 0.81 -8.99
CA SER A 78 -18.64 -0.28 -8.70
C SER A 78 -19.91 0.23 -8.05
N ASP A 79 -21.06 -0.30 -8.47
CA ASP A 79 -22.39 -0.01 -7.87
C ASP A 79 -22.77 -0.97 -6.74
N ARG A 80 -21.84 -1.87 -6.34
CA ARG A 80 -22.07 -2.79 -5.21
C ARG A 80 -22.20 -2.00 -3.90
N PRO A 81 -22.86 -2.60 -2.87
CA PRO A 81 -22.94 -2.02 -1.53
C PRO A 81 -21.54 -1.67 -1.00
N ILE A 82 -21.45 -0.57 -0.22
CA ILE A 82 -20.16 -0.05 0.26
C ILE A 82 -19.37 -1.10 1.07
N VAL A 83 -20.05 -1.93 1.85
CA VAL A 83 -19.42 -3.00 2.64
C VAL A 83 -18.65 -3.97 1.73
N GLU A 84 -19.27 -4.42 0.64
CA GLU A 84 -18.63 -5.35 -0.31
C GLU A 84 -17.43 -4.72 -0.99
N ARG A 85 -17.53 -3.43 -1.32
CA ARG A 85 -16.46 -2.65 -1.96
C ARG A 85 -15.27 -2.49 -1.00
N LEU A 86 -15.51 -2.11 0.24
CA LEU A 86 -14.47 -1.98 1.28
C LEU A 86 -13.81 -3.33 1.60
N MET A 87 -14.60 -4.40 1.72
CA MET A 87 -14.08 -5.76 1.93
C MET A 87 -13.26 -6.24 0.73
N THR A 88 -13.61 -5.83 -0.48
CA THR A 88 -12.82 -6.17 -1.68
C THR A 88 -11.46 -5.48 -1.64
N VAL A 89 -11.39 -4.19 -1.29
CA VAL A 89 -10.12 -3.47 -1.12
C VAL A 89 -9.26 -4.15 -0.06
N ALA A 90 -9.84 -4.47 1.11
CA ALA A 90 -9.11 -5.15 2.18
C ALA A 90 -8.55 -6.52 1.72
N ARG A 91 -9.35 -7.30 0.98
CA ARG A 91 -8.91 -8.60 0.45
C ARG A 91 -7.80 -8.45 -0.59
N CYS A 92 -7.90 -7.50 -1.52
CA CYS A 92 -6.85 -7.25 -2.50
C CYS A 92 -5.52 -6.90 -1.81
N ALA A 93 -5.57 -6.04 -0.78
CA ALA A 93 -4.40 -5.69 0.01
C ALA A 93 -3.81 -6.91 0.74
N THR A 94 -4.65 -7.75 1.33
CA THR A 94 -4.25 -9.01 1.99
C THR A 94 -3.58 -9.96 1.00
N ASP A 95 -4.17 -10.15 -0.18
CA ASP A 95 -3.63 -11.03 -1.22
C ASP A 95 -2.28 -10.53 -1.73
N GLN A 96 -2.11 -9.22 -1.88
CA GLN A 96 -0.83 -8.63 -2.25
C GLN A 96 0.26 -8.94 -1.22
N ILE A 97 -0.01 -8.76 0.08
CA ILE A 97 0.94 -9.05 1.16
C ILE A 97 1.20 -10.55 1.30
N ARG A 98 0.18 -11.39 1.22
CA ARG A 98 0.33 -12.85 1.32
C ARG A 98 1.20 -13.42 0.22
N ASN A 99 0.97 -12.99 -1.02
CA ASN A 99 1.75 -13.42 -2.19
C ASN A 99 3.19 -12.89 -2.19
N ALA A 100 3.44 -11.88 -1.37
CA ALA A 100 4.71 -11.18 -1.29
C ALA A 100 5.14 -10.93 0.17
N ARG A 101 4.96 -11.92 1.07
CA ARG A 101 5.34 -11.82 2.50
C ARG A 101 6.72 -11.21 2.70
N GLN A 102 7.64 -11.56 1.82
CA GLN A 102 9.00 -11.02 1.83
C GLN A 102 9.04 -9.53 1.50
N LEU A 103 8.04 -8.99 0.76
CA LEU A 103 7.93 -7.56 0.48
C LEU A 103 7.51 -6.74 1.70
N ALA A 104 6.84 -7.33 2.70
CA ALA A 104 6.49 -6.64 3.93
C ALA A 104 7.76 -6.17 4.70
N GLY A 105 8.82 -6.98 4.72
CA GLY A 105 10.12 -6.57 5.25
C GLY A 105 10.76 -5.41 4.47
N VAL A 106 10.67 -5.48 3.15
CA VAL A 106 11.14 -4.42 2.23
C VAL A 106 10.37 -3.11 2.43
N GLU A 107 9.08 -3.19 2.73
CA GLU A 107 8.25 -2.03 3.04
C GLU A 107 8.69 -1.32 4.32
N LEU A 108 9.00 -2.09 5.37
CA LEU A 108 9.55 -1.53 6.63
C LEU A 108 10.91 -0.85 6.41
N GLU A 109 11.78 -1.39 5.57
CA GLU A 109 13.02 -0.73 5.16
C GLU A 109 12.74 0.61 4.45
N ALA A 110 11.71 0.65 3.58
CA ALA A 110 11.29 1.87 2.89
C ALA A 110 10.85 2.96 3.90
N TYR A 111 10.11 2.59 4.95
CA TYR A 111 9.74 3.53 6.02
C TYR A 111 10.96 4.03 6.78
N ALA A 112 11.90 3.15 7.12
CA ALA A 112 13.15 3.54 7.76
C ALA A 112 13.98 4.50 6.88
N MET A 113 14.02 4.28 5.57
CA MET A 113 14.66 5.19 4.61
C MET A 113 13.93 6.54 4.53
N ALA A 114 12.59 6.54 4.48
CA ALA A 114 11.77 7.75 4.46
C ALA A 114 11.95 8.59 5.74
N ALA A 115 12.14 7.96 6.90
CA ALA A 115 12.40 8.63 8.16
C ALA A 115 13.73 9.42 8.12
N ARG A 116 14.73 8.98 7.36
CA ARG A 116 16.09 9.54 7.30
C ARG A 116 16.35 10.41 6.07
N SER A 117 15.63 10.21 4.97
CA SER A 117 15.81 10.90 3.70
C SER A 117 14.62 11.81 3.37
N PRO A 118 14.80 13.15 3.31
CA PRO A 118 13.72 14.05 2.90
C PRO A 118 13.16 13.77 1.50
N GLN A 119 14.00 13.25 0.59
CA GLN A 119 13.58 12.90 -0.76
C GLN A 119 12.67 11.65 -0.74
N MET A 120 13.07 10.59 -0.03
CA MET A 120 12.27 9.38 0.12
C MET A 120 10.97 9.67 0.87
N ARG A 121 11.02 10.51 1.91
CA ARG A 121 9.83 10.95 2.64
C ARG A 121 8.82 11.64 1.74
N ARG A 122 9.24 12.58 0.90
CA ARG A 122 8.33 13.25 -0.05
C ARG A 122 7.67 12.27 -1.02
N ARG A 123 8.42 11.29 -1.53
CA ARG A 123 7.87 10.25 -2.42
C ARG A 123 6.85 9.39 -1.69
N ALA A 124 7.22 8.82 -0.55
CA ALA A 124 6.33 7.98 0.26
C ALA A 124 5.06 8.74 0.68
N SER A 125 5.18 9.98 1.18
CA SER A 125 4.04 10.81 1.55
C SER A 125 3.11 11.07 0.36
N GLY A 126 3.66 11.26 -0.85
CA GLY A 126 2.86 11.43 -2.06
C GLY A 126 1.99 10.21 -2.36
N TYR A 127 2.54 9.01 -2.28
CA TYR A 127 1.80 7.76 -2.49
C TYR A 127 0.76 7.52 -1.40
N PHE A 128 1.14 7.64 -0.13
CA PHE A 128 0.20 7.50 0.98
C PHE A 128 -0.97 8.46 0.89
N ASN A 129 -0.70 9.74 0.59
CA ASN A 129 -1.76 10.71 0.44
C ASN A 129 -2.71 10.36 -0.72
N ALA A 130 -2.18 9.95 -1.87
CA ALA A 130 -2.99 9.54 -3.01
C ALA A 130 -3.88 8.33 -2.66
N TYR A 131 -3.35 7.33 -1.96
CA TYR A 131 -4.09 6.16 -1.51
C TYR A 131 -5.17 6.53 -0.47
N ILE A 132 -4.81 7.31 0.54
CA ILE A 132 -5.75 7.80 1.56
C ILE A 132 -6.87 8.62 0.91
N ASP A 133 -6.55 9.50 -0.04
CA ASP A 133 -7.54 10.34 -0.71
C ASP A 133 -8.49 9.51 -1.59
N ALA A 134 -7.98 8.46 -2.26
CA ALA A 134 -8.82 7.53 -3.01
C ALA A 134 -9.75 6.72 -2.08
N PHE A 135 -9.22 6.23 -0.96
CA PHE A 135 -10.02 5.50 0.04
C PHE A 135 -11.04 6.40 0.74
N ALA A 136 -10.68 7.66 1.03
CA ALA A 136 -11.61 8.65 1.56
C ALA A 136 -12.78 8.93 0.60
N LYS A 137 -12.54 8.99 -0.73
CA LYS A 137 -13.62 9.11 -1.72
C LYS A 137 -14.56 7.92 -1.67
N LEU A 138 -14.04 6.70 -1.50
CA LEU A 138 -14.85 5.49 -1.38
C LEU A 138 -15.76 5.56 -0.15
N ILE A 139 -15.24 6.01 1.01
CA ILE A 139 -16.02 6.21 2.23
C ILE A 139 -17.05 7.33 2.05
N ALA A 140 -16.68 8.45 1.41
CA ALA A 140 -17.58 9.55 1.14
C ALA A 140 -18.77 9.12 0.28
N ASP A 141 -18.54 8.30 -0.76
CA ASP A 141 -19.61 7.72 -1.58
C ASP A 141 -20.60 6.88 -0.76
N GLY A 142 -20.10 6.07 0.19
CA GLY A 142 -20.95 5.30 1.10
C GLY A 142 -21.76 6.18 2.06
N ILE A 143 -21.21 7.31 2.49
CA ILE A 143 -21.93 8.30 3.33
C ILE A 143 -23.01 9.00 2.49
N GLU A 144 -22.71 9.41 1.26
CA GLU A 144 -23.65 10.06 0.35
C GLU A 144 -24.84 9.14 0.01
N LYS A 145 -24.57 7.85 -0.18
CA LYS A 145 -25.60 6.83 -0.41
C LYS A 145 -26.37 6.44 0.85
N GLY A 146 -25.98 6.96 2.02
CA GLY A 146 -26.63 6.68 3.31
C GLY A 146 -26.34 5.29 3.87
N GLU A 147 -25.34 4.60 3.33
CA GLU A 147 -24.90 3.28 3.80
C GLU A 147 -23.97 3.37 5.01
N LEU A 148 -23.23 4.49 5.15
CA LEU A 148 -22.32 4.75 6.26
C LEU A 148 -22.80 5.94 7.11
N HIS A 149 -22.37 5.96 8.37
CA HIS A 149 -22.53 7.12 9.23
C HIS A 149 -21.77 8.34 8.69
N PRO A 150 -22.27 9.57 8.94
CA PRO A 150 -21.53 10.79 8.66
C PRO A 150 -20.31 10.89 9.57
N VAL A 151 -19.14 10.59 9.03
CA VAL A 151 -17.81 10.72 9.64
C VAL A 151 -16.92 11.58 8.75
N ASP A 152 -15.76 12.01 9.25
CA ASP A 152 -14.73 12.59 8.40
C ASP A 152 -14.13 11.47 7.52
N PRO A 153 -14.35 11.47 6.20
CA PRO A 153 -13.94 10.36 5.34
C PRO A 153 -12.41 10.18 5.30
N ARG A 154 -11.66 11.30 5.38
CA ARG A 154 -10.21 11.25 5.34
C ARG A 154 -9.63 10.66 6.63
N LYS A 155 -10.17 11.02 7.79
CA LYS A 155 -9.75 10.44 9.08
C LYS A 155 -10.09 8.96 9.16
N ALA A 156 -11.27 8.56 8.68
CA ALA A 156 -11.65 7.15 8.61
C ALA A 156 -10.72 6.37 7.67
N ALA A 157 -10.37 6.92 6.51
CA ALA A 157 -9.39 6.32 5.60
C ALA A 157 -8.01 6.16 6.25
N ILE A 158 -7.50 7.21 6.92
CA ILE A 158 -6.22 7.14 7.66
C ILE A 158 -6.26 6.04 8.72
N SER A 159 -7.37 5.91 9.46
CA SER A 159 -7.53 4.87 10.49
C SER A 159 -7.46 3.47 9.89
N GLY A 160 -8.11 3.24 8.73
CA GLY A 160 -8.07 1.95 8.03
C GLY A 160 -6.68 1.61 7.51
N VAL A 161 -6.00 2.56 6.90
CA VAL A 161 -4.62 2.39 6.44
C VAL A 161 -3.70 2.11 7.63
N ALA A 162 -3.78 2.88 8.70
CA ALA A 162 -2.95 2.69 9.89
C ALA A 162 -3.18 1.33 10.56
N LEU A 163 -4.42 0.83 10.58
CA LEU A 163 -4.75 -0.50 11.07
C LEU A 163 -4.04 -1.58 10.24
N PHE A 164 -4.14 -1.50 8.92
CA PHE A 164 -3.52 -2.45 8.01
C PHE A 164 -1.99 -2.44 8.12
N GLU A 165 -1.36 -1.27 8.10
CA GLU A 165 0.08 -1.08 8.26
C GLU A 165 0.58 -1.60 9.61
N GLY A 166 -0.16 -1.32 10.69
CA GLY A 166 0.18 -1.80 12.04
C GLY A 166 0.11 -3.33 12.14
N LEU A 167 -0.90 -3.96 11.55
CA LEU A 167 -1.02 -5.42 11.51
C LEU A 167 0.08 -6.04 10.65
N THR A 168 0.42 -5.43 9.51
CA THR A 168 1.54 -5.87 8.66
C THR A 168 2.87 -5.84 9.43
N LEU A 169 3.13 -4.76 10.16
CA LEU A 169 4.30 -4.66 11.03
C LEU A 169 4.32 -5.76 12.09
N LEU A 170 3.20 -5.98 12.79
CA LEU A 170 3.09 -7.02 13.82
C LEU A 170 3.34 -8.42 13.25
N TRP A 171 2.82 -8.69 12.07
CA TRP A 171 3.01 -9.97 11.39
C TRP A 171 4.45 -10.21 10.93
N VAL A 172 5.16 -9.17 10.49
CA VAL A 172 6.59 -9.28 10.15
C VAL A 172 7.42 -9.64 11.39
N VAL A 173 7.11 -9.03 12.54
CA VAL A 173 7.82 -9.24 13.81
C VAL A 173 7.40 -10.54 14.48
N ASN A 174 6.14 -10.94 14.35
CA ASN A 174 5.59 -12.18 14.88
C ASN A 174 4.99 -13.05 13.76
N PRO A 175 5.79 -13.90 13.11
CA PRO A 175 5.35 -14.72 11.99
C PRO A 175 4.25 -15.75 12.31
N ASP A 176 4.06 -16.08 13.58
CA ASP A 176 3.04 -17.01 14.06
C ASP A 176 1.65 -16.37 14.18
N LEU A 177 1.56 -15.03 14.01
CA LEU A 177 0.30 -14.33 13.99
C LEU A 177 -0.54 -14.77 12.79
N ASP A 178 -1.78 -15.22 13.04
CA ASP A 178 -2.75 -15.43 11.96
C ASP A 178 -3.20 -14.06 11.43
N PHE A 179 -2.45 -13.57 10.44
CA PHE A 179 -2.66 -12.25 9.86
C PHE A 179 -4.05 -12.11 9.25
N GLU A 180 -4.54 -13.15 8.56
CA GLU A 180 -5.83 -13.10 7.87
C GLU A 180 -6.99 -13.05 8.88
N GLU A 181 -6.94 -13.87 9.93
CA GLU A 181 -7.96 -13.90 10.98
C GLU A 181 -8.01 -12.55 11.71
N VAL A 182 -6.86 -12.04 12.15
CA VAL A 182 -6.78 -10.76 12.89
C VAL A 182 -7.19 -9.58 12.03
N LEU A 183 -6.78 -9.55 10.76
CA LEU A 183 -7.18 -8.48 9.83
C LEU A 183 -8.69 -8.54 9.55
N ALA A 184 -9.25 -9.71 9.32
CA ALA A 184 -10.70 -9.87 9.12
C ALA A 184 -11.49 -9.39 10.35
N HIS A 185 -11.03 -9.74 11.54
CA HIS A 185 -11.62 -9.28 12.80
C HIS A 185 -11.54 -7.74 12.94
N ALA A 186 -10.37 -7.17 12.73
CA ALA A 186 -10.14 -5.73 12.86
C ALA A 186 -10.91 -4.91 11.81
N ALA A 187 -10.95 -5.40 10.56
CA ALA A 187 -11.76 -4.81 9.49
C ALA A 187 -13.26 -4.88 9.83
N GLY A 188 -13.72 -6.01 10.40
CA GLY A 188 -15.09 -6.17 10.87
C GLY A 188 -15.47 -5.16 11.96
N LEU A 189 -14.60 -4.94 12.95
CA LEU A 189 -14.80 -3.93 14.00
C LEU A 189 -14.86 -2.52 13.42
N MET A 190 -13.96 -2.19 12.50
CA MET A 190 -13.95 -0.90 11.83
C MET A 190 -15.22 -0.67 11.00
N LEU A 191 -15.62 -1.66 10.20
CA LEU A 191 -16.86 -1.59 9.41
C LEU A 191 -18.09 -1.44 10.31
N ALA A 192 -18.18 -2.22 11.39
CA ALA A 192 -19.29 -2.10 12.34
C ALA A 192 -19.40 -0.68 12.92
N SER A 193 -18.28 0.01 13.17
CA SER A 193 -18.28 1.39 13.65
C SER A 193 -18.70 2.42 12.59
N LEU A 194 -18.63 2.08 11.32
CA LEU A 194 -18.98 2.95 10.20
C LEU A 194 -20.41 2.74 9.68
N LEU A 195 -20.98 1.55 9.89
CA LEU A 195 -22.31 1.21 9.39
C LEU A 195 -23.40 1.97 10.14
N ARG A 196 -24.40 2.46 9.39
CA ARG A 196 -25.45 3.34 9.92
C ARG A 196 -26.27 2.73 11.04
N ASP A 197 -26.47 1.44 11.04
CA ASP A 197 -27.31 0.72 12.02
C ASP A 197 -26.51 0.19 13.23
N ALA A 198 -25.19 0.44 13.30
CA ALA A 198 -24.37 0.01 14.41
C ALA A 198 -24.39 1.05 15.56
N PRO A 199 -24.50 0.64 16.84
CA PRO A 199 -24.39 1.56 17.97
C PRO A 199 -22.99 2.17 17.99
N ARG A 200 -22.90 3.51 18.03
CA ARG A 200 -21.61 4.19 18.15
C ARG A 200 -21.02 3.96 19.53
N PRO A 201 -19.87 3.31 19.67
CA PRO A 201 -19.15 3.35 20.91
C PRO A 201 -18.68 4.79 21.15
N ASN A 202 -19.09 5.37 22.25
CA ASN A 202 -18.68 6.72 22.68
C ASN A 202 -17.25 6.64 23.28
N LEU A 203 -16.29 6.34 22.42
CA LEU A 203 -14.93 5.99 22.79
C LEU A 203 -14.02 7.21 22.68
N PHE A 204 -13.75 7.86 23.73
CA PHE A 204 -12.80 8.94 23.99
C PHE A 204 -13.30 10.37 23.68
N PRO A 205 -13.50 11.20 24.71
CA PRO A 205 -13.50 12.64 24.51
C PRO A 205 -12.13 13.06 23.96
N VAL A 206 -12.13 13.72 22.82
CA VAL A 206 -10.92 14.37 22.29
C VAL A 206 -10.54 15.44 23.33
N VAL A 207 -9.51 15.18 24.12
CA VAL A 207 -8.89 16.22 24.95
C VAL A 207 -8.28 17.22 23.98
N ARG A 208 -8.99 18.30 23.69
CA ARG A 208 -8.42 19.45 23.01
C ARG A 208 -7.44 20.08 24.00
N GLY A 209 -6.16 19.87 23.79
CA GLY A 209 -5.13 20.64 24.45
C GLY A 209 -5.29 22.09 23.97
N ASP A 210 -5.64 22.98 24.88
CA ASP A 210 -5.53 24.43 24.65
C ASP A 210 -4.04 24.76 24.48
N HIS A 211 -3.69 25.19 23.26
CA HIS A 211 -2.42 25.86 22.98
C HIS A 211 -2.69 27.23 22.38
#